data_f2ec7491abc0a75f95efeba50f8f1a9e
#
_entry.id   f2ec7491abc0a75f95efeba50f8f1a9e
#
_cell.length_a   1.000
_cell.length_b   1.000
_cell.length_c   1.000
_cell.angle_alpha   90.00
_cell.angle_beta   90.00
_cell.angle_gamma   90.00
#
_symmetry.space_group_name_H-M   'P 1'
#
loop_
_entity.id
_entity.type
_entity.pdbx_description
1 polymer ?
#
loop_
_entity_poly.entity_id
_entity_poly.type
_entity_poly.pdbx_seq_one_letter_code
_entity_poly.pdbx_strand_id
1 'polypeptide(L)'
;MSVPVSTQIKQMLISRIDSLTSVQKVYPSSVINNDGWPAVAITPNAEEGEFSSNAENSRVYVFDCMILFPMGQDFVPVEERERTDYAERVIAQVIEDVINAIDTDFELDGGVVLFVNAADVDWQYFDYEGGVARGANVLLKVYTEVTVI
;
A
#
# COMPACT_ATOMS: atom_id res chain seq x y z
N MET A 1 -13.14 -8.64 22.71
CA MET A 1 -13.60 -8.29 21.36
C MET A 1 -12.48 -8.57 20.37
N SER A 2 -12.76 -9.38 19.37
CA SER A 2 -11.75 -9.72 18.36
C SER A 2 -11.61 -8.59 17.34
N VAL A 3 -10.38 -8.42 16.86
CA VAL A 3 -10.10 -7.45 15.80
C VAL A 3 -10.57 -8.03 14.46
N PRO A 4 -11.30 -7.26 13.65
CA PRO A 4 -11.71 -7.74 12.32
C PRO A 4 -10.53 -8.20 11.48
N VAL A 5 -10.75 -9.20 10.64
CA VAL A 5 -9.68 -9.76 9.79
C VAL A 5 -9.09 -8.69 8.86
N SER A 6 -9.94 -7.85 8.27
CA SER A 6 -9.47 -6.75 7.42
C SER A 6 -8.53 -5.80 8.15
N THR A 7 -8.81 -5.51 9.42
CA THR A 7 -7.96 -4.66 10.25
C THR A 7 -6.63 -5.34 10.56
N GLN A 8 -6.66 -6.64 10.86
CA GLN A 8 -5.43 -7.41 11.10
C GLN A 8 -4.53 -7.41 9.87
N ILE A 9 -5.11 -7.62 8.68
CA ILE A 9 -4.38 -7.62 7.42
C ILE A 9 -3.78 -6.24 7.16
N LYS A 10 -4.56 -5.19 7.37
CA LYS A 10 -4.07 -3.80 7.21
C LYS A 10 -2.86 -3.54 8.11
N GLN A 11 -2.93 -3.95 9.37
CA GLN A 11 -1.83 -3.79 10.32
C GLN A 11 -0.57 -4.55 9.88
N MET A 12 -0.74 -5.76 9.35
CA MET A 12 0.37 -6.55 8.83
C MET A 12 1.02 -5.88 7.62
N LEU A 13 0.21 -5.36 6.70
CA LEU A 13 0.70 -4.62 5.53
C LEU A 13 1.47 -3.37 5.95
N ILE A 14 0.91 -2.59 6.87
CA ILE A 14 1.56 -1.38 7.39
C ILE A 14 2.90 -1.73 8.02
N SER A 15 2.94 -2.73 8.88
CA SER A 15 4.15 -3.16 9.54
C SER A 15 5.24 -3.59 8.54
N ARG A 16 4.83 -4.34 7.53
CA ARG A 16 5.75 -4.82 6.51
C ARG A 16 6.34 -3.69 5.67
N ILE A 17 5.50 -2.74 5.26
CA ILE A 17 5.91 -1.61 4.43
C ILE A 17 6.71 -0.59 5.25
N ASP A 18 6.33 -0.36 6.51
CA ASP A 18 7.02 0.56 7.40
C ASP A 18 8.47 0.13 7.66
N SER A 19 8.78 -1.13 7.49
CA SER A 19 10.15 -1.65 7.64
C SER A 19 11.07 -1.33 6.45
N LEU A 20 10.52 -0.84 5.34
CA LEU A 20 11.31 -0.52 4.14
C LEU A 20 12.09 0.79 4.32
N THR A 21 13.37 0.76 3.99
CA THR A 21 14.24 1.94 4.15
C THR A 21 13.90 3.09 3.20
N SER A 22 13.29 2.77 2.05
CA SER A 22 12.88 3.77 1.06
C SER A 22 11.61 4.52 1.44
N VAL A 23 10.89 4.05 2.46
CA VAL A 23 9.63 4.66 2.92
C VAL A 23 9.90 5.42 4.23
N GLN A 24 9.50 6.69 4.28
CA GLN A 24 9.70 7.52 5.47
C GLN A 24 8.51 7.50 6.41
N LYS A 25 7.30 7.39 5.88
CA LYS A 25 6.07 7.42 6.70
C LYS A 25 5.00 6.54 6.07
N VAL A 26 4.33 5.75 6.90
CA VAL A 26 3.17 4.96 6.49
C VAL A 26 1.94 5.46 7.26
N TYR A 27 0.89 5.77 6.51
CA TYR A 27 -0.37 6.25 7.07
C TYR A 27 -1.43 5.15 6.99
N PRO A 28 -2.23 4.98 8.05
CA PRO A 28 -3.31 3.99 8.06
C PRO A 28 -4.59 4.49 7.38
N SER A 29 -4.55 5.66 6.76
CA SER A 29 -5.70 6.28 6.08
C SER A 29 -5.21 7.22 4.99
N SER A 30 -6.15 7.77 4.22
CA SER A 30 -5.82 8.71 3.15
C SER A 30 -5.50 10.14 3.63
N VAL A 31 -5.53 10.39 4.94
CA VAL A 31 -5.15 11.69 5.49
C VAL A 31 -3.64 11.74 5.62
N ILE A 32 -3.00 12.56 4.80
CA ILE A 32 -1.55 12.63 4.66
C ILE A 32 -1.05 14.02 5.04
N ASN A 33 -0.09 14.05 5.95
CA ASN A 33 0.56 15.26 6.43
C ASN A 33 1.99 15.35 5.88
N ASN A 34 2.70 16.43 6.22
CA ASN A 34 4.11 16.61 5.83
C ASN A 34 5.09 15.97 6.83
N ASP A 35 4.82 14.77 7.29
CA ASP A 35 5.62 14.11 8.33
C ASP A 35 6.84 13.35 7.79
N GLY A 36 6.88 13.06 6.54
CA GLY A 36 7.98 12.33 5.92
C GLY A 36 7.66 11.87 4.51
N TRP A 37 8.68 11.84 3.64
CA TRP A 37 8.54 11.48 2.24
C TRP A 37 9.68 10.58 1.78
N PRO A 38 9.44 9.58 0.93
CA PRO A 38 8.13 9.19 0.38
C PRO A 38 7.17 8.69 1.45
N ALA A 39 5.88 8.98 1.25
CA ALA A 39 4.82 8.53 2.13
C ALA A 39 4.01 7.43 1.47
N VAL A 40 3.53 6.50 2.27
CA VAL A 40 2.65 5.41 1.81
C VAL A 40 1.39 5.44 2.66
N ALA A 41 0.23 5.36 2.01
CA ALA A 41 -1.05 5.26 2.70
C ALA A 41 -1.71 3.92 2.32
N ILE A 42 -2.11 3.16 3.32
CA ILE A 42 -2.78 1.87 3.15
C ILE A 42 -4.24 2.05 3.52
N THR A 43 -5.12 1.88 2.54
CA THR A 43 -6.55 2.02 2.76
C THR A 43 -7.32 0.85 2.17
N PRO A 44 -8.42 0.42 2.80
CA PRO A 44 -9.25 -0.63 2.21
C PRO A 44 -9.92 -0.14 0.92
N ASN A 45 -9.96 -0.99 -0.08
CA ASN A 45 -10.61 -0.72 -1.36
C ASN A 45 -11.89 -1.54 -1.49
N ALA A 46 -11.78 -2.86 -1.38
CA ALA A 46 -12.90 -3.76 -1.59
C ALA A 46 -12.69 -5.09 -0.87
N GLU A 47 -13.75 -5.82 -0.70
CA GLU A 47 -13.73 -7.20 -0.22
C GLU A 47 -14.54 -8.04 -1.20
N GLU A 48 -13.96 -9.15 -1.64
CA GLU A 48 -14.61 -10.08 -2.56
C GLU A 48 -14.71 -11.44 -1.87
N GLY A 49 -15.89 -12.03 -1.86
CA GLY A 49 -16.13 -13.33 -1.25
C GLY A 49 -16.50 -14.37 -2.28
N GLU A 50 -15.99 -15.58 -2.11
CA GLU A 50 -16.34 -16.72 -2.93
C GLU A 50 -16.55 -17.93 -2.03
N PHE A 51 -17.67 -18.60 -2.22
CA PHE A 51 -17.98 -19.83 -1.48
C PHE A 51 -17.28 -21.00 -2.16
N SER A 52 -16.29 -21.58 -1.50
CA SER A 52 -15.49 -22.66 -2.07
C SER A 52 -15.93 -24.06 -1.62
N SER A 53 -16.55 -24.19 -0.43
CA SER A 53 -17.05 -25.45 0.06
C SER A 53 -18.07 -25.24 1.18
N ASN A 54 -18.65 -26.32 1.71
CA ASN A 54 -19.59 -26.26 2.82
C ASN A 54 -18.95 -25.76 4.12
N ALA A 55 -17.64 -25.88 4.25
CA ALA A 55 -16.91 -25.52 5.47
C ALA A 55 -15.96 -24.35 5.28
N GLU A 56 -15.67 -23.97 4.05
CA GLU A 56 -14.62 -23.00 3.73
C GLU A 56 -15.11 -21.97 2.73
N ASN A 57 -14.81 -20.71 3.01
CA ASN A 57 -15.05 -19.59 2.10
C ASN A 57 -13.72 -18.93 1.77
N SER A 58 -13.50 -18.64 0.49
CA SER A 58 -12.41 -17.81 0.07
C SER A 58 -12.82 -16.34 0.13
N ARG A 59 -11.97 -15.51 0.62
CA ARG A 59 -12.20 -14.06 0.64
C ARG A 59 -10.96 -13.31 0.20
N VAL A 60 -11.17 -12.30 -0.63
CA VAL A 60 -10.10 -11.43 -1.11
C VAL A 60 -10.30 -10.05 -0.52
N TYR A 61 -9.32 -9.56 0.23
CA TYR A 61 -9.30 -8.21 0.74
C TYR A 61 -8.41 -7.37 -0.16
N VAL A 62 -8.98 -6.32 -0.74
CA VAL A 62 -8.26 -5.45 -1.66
C VAL A 62 -7.93 -4.15 -0.96
N PHE A 63 -6.65 -3.80 -0.96
CA PHE A 63 -6.17 -2.56 -0.36
C PHE A 63 -5.51 -1.69 -1.41
N ASP A 64 -5.70 -0.39 -1.27
CA ASP A 64 -4.92 0.61 -2.01
C ASP A 64 -3.65 0.88 -1.23
N CYS A 65 -2.52 0.75 -1.90
CA CYS A 65 -1.22 1.15 -1.39
C CYS A 65 -0.80 2.38 -2.18
N MET A 66 -1.10 3.56 -1.66
CA MET A 66 -0.80 4.83 -2.30
C MET A 66 0.59 5.29 -1.91
N ILE A 67 1.45 5.48 -2.90
CA ILE A 67 2.83 5.92 -2.70
C ILE A 67 2.92 7.34 -3.24
N LEU A 68 3.39 8.28 -2.41
CA LEU A 68 3.35 9.71 -2.73
C LEU A 68 4.69 10.38 -2.47
N PHE A 69 5.00 11.34 -3.33
CA PHE A 69 6.16 12.23 -3.17
C PHE A 69 5.76 13.65 -3.61
N PRO A 70 6.08 14.69 -2.80
CA PRO A 70 5.64 16.05 -3.09
C PRO A 70 6.38 16.66 -4.28
N MET A 71 5.68 17.52 -5.01
CA MET A 71 6.20 18.18 -6.21
C MET A 71 6.81 19.55 -5.94
N GLY A 72 6.75 20.04 -4.69
CA GLY A 72 7.28 21.34 -4.32
C GLY A 72 8.81 21.43 -4.42
N GLN A 73 9.31 22.62 -4.71
CA GLN A 73 10.75 22.83 -4.87
C GLN A 73 11.56 22.53 -3.59
N ASP A 74 10.94 22.59 -2.43
CA ASP A 74 11.59 22.30 -1.15
C ASP A 74 11.92 20.81 -0.99
N PHE A 75 11.27 19.94 -1.75
CA PHE A 75 11.42 18.49 -1.66
C PHE A 75 12.17 17.89 -2.84
N VAL A 76 12.20 18.59 -3.98
CA VAL A 76 12.80 18.09 -5.22
C VAL A 76 14.02 18.92 -5.56
N PRO A 77 15.25 18.37 -5.45
CA PRO A 77 16.49 19.14 -5.60
C PRO A 77 16.92 19.33 -7.06
N VAL A 78 15.96 19.41 -7.99
CA VAL A 78 16.22 19.60 -9.42
C VAL A 78 15.38 20.75 -9.95
N GLU A 79 15.67 21.18 -11.20
CA GLU A 79 14.91 22.23 -11.85
C GLU A 79 13.44 21.84 -12.04
N GLU A 80 12.56 22.83 -12.09
CA GLU A 80 11.11 22.64 -12.18
C GLU A 80 10.70 21.65 -13.27
N ARG A 81 11.31 21.76 -14.47
CA ARG A 81 10.99 20.88 -15.60
C ARG A 81 11.35 19.41 -15.35
N GLU A 82 12.21 19.13 -14.37
CA GLU A 82 12.68 17.78 -14.06
C GLU A 82 12.02 17.21 -12.81
N ARG A 83 11.18 17.98 -12.14
CA ARG A 83 10.57 17.56 -10.86
C ARG A 83 9.70 16.33 -10.99
N THR A 84 8.89 16.26 -12.05
CA THR A 84 8.02 15.12 -12.28
C THR A 84 8.83 13.83 -12.46
N ASP A 85 9.86 13.90 -13.29
CA ASP A 85 10.73 12.73 -13.51
C ASP A 85 11.44 12.30 -12.23
N TYR A 86 11.92 13.25 -11.44
CA TYR A 86 12.56 12.97 -10.17
C TYR A 86 11.59 12.26 -9.21
N ALA A 87 10.40 12.82 -9.03
CA ALA A 87 9.38 12.25 -8.16
C ALA A 87 8.98 10.84 -8.62
N GLU A 88 8.81 10.65 -9.93
CA GLU A 88 8.45 9.35 -10.49
C GLU A 88 9.54 8.31 -10.25
N ARG A 89 10.81 8.70 -10.33
CA ARG A 89 11.91 7.76 -10.02
C ARG A 89 11.95 7.36 -8.56
N VAL A 90 11.70 8.30 -7.66
CA VAL A 90 11.62 8.00 -6.22
C VAL A 90 10.46 7.04 -5.94
N ILE A 91 9.29 7.33 -6.51
CA ILE A 91 8.11 6.51 -6.34
C ILE A 91 8.31 5.12 -6.95
N ALA A 92 8.92 5.04 -8.13
CA ALA A 92 9.19 3.76 -8.80
C ALA A 92 10.07 2.86 -7.94
N GLN A 93 11.05 3.41 -7.24
CA GLN A 93 11.88 2.64 -6.33
C GLN A 93 11.07 2.08 -5.16
N VAL A 94 10.17 2.88 -4.60
CA VAL A 94 9.28 2.43 -3.52
C VAL A 94 8.34 1.33 -4.02
N ILE A 95 7.76 1.49 -5.22
CA ILE A 95 6.90 0.46 -5.82
C ILE A 95 7.64 -0.87 -5.90
N GLU A 96 8.86 -0.83 -6.43
CA GLU A 96 9.67 -2.04 -6.56
C GLU A 96 9.98 -2.66 -5.21
N ASP A 97 10.34 -1.86 -4.22
CA ASP A 97 10.63 -2.33 -2.87
C ASP A 97 9.39 -2.93 -2.20
N VAL A 98 8.22 -2.33 -2.39
CA VAL A 98 6.94 -2.86 -1.87
C VAL A 98 6.63 -4.22 -2.53
N ILE A 99 6.73 -4.30 -3.85
CA ILE A 99 6.45 -5.54 -4.58
C ILE A 99 7.42 -6.64 -4.14
N ASN A 100 8.69 -6.33 -4.02
CA ASN A 100 9.71 -7.29 -3.56
C ASN A 100 9.44 -7.76 -2.13
N ALA A 101 9.03 -6.85 -1.25
CA ALA A 101 8.71 -7.20 0.13
C ALA A 101 7.51 -8.14 0.21
N ILE A 102 6.48 -7.88 -0.59
CA ILE A 102 5.28 -8.71 -0.67
C ILE A 102 5.63 -10.09 -1.25
N ASP A 103 6.42 -10.13 -2.33
CA ASP A 103 6.81 -11.39 -2.97
C ASP A 103 7.70 -12.26 -2.06
N THR A 104 8.49 -11.63 -1.19
CA THR A 104 9.38 -12.34 -0.26
C THR A 104 8.62 -12.91 0.94
N ASP A 105 7.59 -12.20 1.39
CA ASP A 105 6.80 -12.60 2.56
C ASP A 105 5.31 -12.47 2.25
N PHE A 106 4.86 -13.29 1.31
CA PHE A 106 3.48 -13.22 0.80
C PHE A 106 2.43 -13.68 1.82
N GLU A 107 2.82 -14.39 2.85
CA GLU A 107 1.90 -14.84 3.91
C GLU A 107 1.76 -13.82 5.05
N LEU A 108 2.59 -12.79 5.05
CA LEU A 108 2.62 -11.72 6.05
C LEU A 108 2.74 -12.23 7.51
N ASP A 109 3.29 -13.43 7.70
CA ASP A 109 3.49 -14.08 9.01
C ASP A 109 2.22 -14.20 9.88
N GLY A 110 1.04 -14.00 9.30
CA GLY A 110 -0.21 -13.92 10.08
C GLY A 110 -1.01 -15.20 10.20
N GLY A 111 -0.73 -16.23 9.44
CA GLY A 111 -1.48 -17.50 9.46
C GLY A 111 -2.90 -17.42 8.89
N VAL A 112 -3.42 -16.22 8.69
CA VAL A 112 -4.75 -15.97 8.11
C VAL A 112 -4.65 -15.80 6.60
N VAL A 113 -3.53 -15.31 6.12
CA VAL A 113 -3.32 -14.96 4.72
C VAL A 113 -2.72 -16.15 3.98
N LEU A 114 -3.34 -16.56 2.87
CA LEU A 114 -2.79 -17.58 1.98
C LEU A 114 -1.67 -16.98 1.13
N PHE A 115 -1.94 -15.84 0.50
CA PHE A 115 -0.92 -15.09 -0.24
C PHE A 115 -1.40 -13.68 -0.52
N VAL A 116 -0.46 -12.82 -0.88
CA VAL A 116 -0.72 -11.44 -1.29
C VAL A 116 -0.20 -11.25 -2.72
N ASN A 117 -0.99 -10.60 -3.54
CA ASN A 117 -0.62 -10.27 -4.90
C ASN A 117 -0.61 -8.76 -5.07
N ALA A 118 0.54 -8.20 -5.46
CA ALA A 118 0.63 -6.81 -5.89
C ALA A 118 0.18 -6.76 -7.36
N ALA A 119 -1.03 -6.28 -7.57
CA ALA A 119 -1.64 -6.22 -8.88
C ALA A 119 -1.34 -4.89 -9.58
N ASP A 120 -2.32 -4.27 -10.17
CA ASP A 120 -2.20 -3.10 -11.01
C ASP A 120 -1.53 -1.91 -10.30
N VAL A 121 -0.74 -1.15 -11.06
CA VAL A 121 -0.16 0.11 -10.62
C VAL A 121 -0.79 1.23 -11.45
N ASP A 122 -1.36 2.22 -10.79
CA ASP A 122 -2.01 3.36 -11.43
C ASP A 122 -1.34 4.66 -10.99
N TRP A 123 -0.88 5.45 -11.93
CA TRP A 123 -0.16 6.70 -11.66
C TRP A 123 -1.10 7.89 -11.72
N GLN A 124 -1.04 8.76 -10.68
CA GLN A 124 -1.92 9.92 -10.55
C GLN A 124 -1.18 11.09 -9.89
N TYR A 125 -1.84 12.24 -9.89
CA TYR A 125 -1.48 13.38 -9.04
C TYR A 125 -2.48 13.45 -7.90
N PHE A 126 -2.01 13.79 -6.72
CA PHE A 126 -2.83 13.87 -5.52
C PHE A 126 -2.67 15.23 -4.85
N ASP A 127 -3.77 15.78 -4.38
CA ASP A 127 -3.75 16.96 -3.52
C ASP A 127 -3.58 16.52 -2.07
N TYR A 128 -2.76 17.23 -1.33
CA TYR A 128 -2.59 17.02 0.10
C TYR A 128 -2.48 18.40 0.76
N GLU A 129 -2.41 18.45 2.09
CA GLU A 129 -2.41 19.71 2.85
C GLU A 129 -1.31 20.68 2.39
N GLY A 130 -0.14 20.18 2.01
CA GLY A 130 0.99 21.00 1.59
C GLY A 130 1.05 21.32 0.10
N GLY A 131 0.10 20.85 -0.73
CA GLY A 131 0.10 21.11 -2.17
C GLY A 131 -0.22 19.89 -3.02
N VAL A 132 0.57 19.68 -4.07
CA VAL A 132 0.37 18.56 -5.02
C VAL A 132 1.50 17.56 -4.86
N ALA A 133 1.14 16.29 -4.85
CA ALA A 133 2.08 15.18 -4.87
C ALA A 133 1.90 14.35 -6.14
N ARG A 134 3.00 13.83 -6.67
CA ARG A 134 2.97 12.76 -7.65
C ARG A 134 2.75 11.47 -6.89
N GLY A 135 1.96 10.56 -7.42
CA GLY A 135 1.70 9.33 -6.71
C GLY A 135 1.41 8.15 -7.62
N ALA A 136 1.46 6.99 -7.03
CA ALA A 136 1.05 5.75 -7.68
C ALA A 136 0.27 4.91 -6.67
N ASN A 137 -0.78 4.28 -7.15
CA ASN A 137 -1.56 3.36 -6.34
C ASN A 137 -1.23 1.93 -6.77
N VAL A 138 -0.71 1.14 -5.84
CA VAL A 138 -0.48 -0.29 -6.04
C VAL A 138 -1.64 -1.03 -5.40
N LEU A 139 -2.35 -1.82 -6.20
CA LEU A 139 -3.47 -2.60 -5.70
C LEU A 139 -2.93 -3.89 -5.06
N LEU A 140 -3.17 -4.05 -3.77
CA LEU A 140 -2.75 -5.24 -3.03
C LEU A 140 -3.96 -6.13 -2.79
N LYS A 141 -3.96 -7.32 -3.39
CA LYS A 141 -5.01 -8.32 -3.20
C LYS A 141 -4.53 -9.37 -2.24
N VAL A 142 -5.22 -9.48 -1.11
CA VAL A 142 -4.86 -10.39 -0.02
C VAL A 142 -5.87 -11.54 -0.01
N TYR A 143 -5.40 -12.73 -0.35
CA TYR A 143 -6.23 -13.93 -0.45
C TYR A 143 -6.22 -14.67 0.87
N THR A 144 -7.40 -14.94 1.38
CA THR A 144 -7.59 -15.63 2.65
C THR A 144 -8.55 -16.79 2.47
N GLU A 145 -8.50 -17.74 3.40
CA GLU A 145 -9.45 -18.81 3.49
C GLU A 145 -10.00 -18.84 4.90
N VAL A 146 -11.31 -18.80 5.04
CA VAL A 146 -12.00 -18.77 6.32
C VAL A 146 -12.81 -20.05 6.46
N THR A 147 -12.54 -20.80 7.54
CA THR A 147 -13.32 -21.97 7.87
C THR A 147 -14.63 -21.54 8.53
N VAL A 148 -15.75 -22.03 8.00
CA VAL A 148 -17.08 -21.78 8.55
C VAL A 148 -17.46 -22.96 9.41
N ILE A 149 -17.76 -22.67 10.68
CA ILE A 149 -18.13 -23.71 11.64
C ILE A 149 -19.63 -23.72 11.88
#